data_db5b47d0383a6a829286801044e8faeb
#
_entry.id   db5b47d0383a6a829286801044e8faeb
#
_cell.length_a   1.000
_cell.length_b   1.000
_cell.length_c   1.000
_cell.angle_alpha   90.00
_cell.angle_beta   90.00
_cell.angle_gamma   90.00
#
_symmetry.space_group_name_H-M   'P 1'
#
loop_
_entity.id
_entity.type
_entity.pdbx_description
1 polymer ?
#
loop_
_entity_poly.entity_id
_entity_poly.type
_entity_poly.pdbx_seq_one_letter_code
_entity_poly.pdbx_strand_id
1 'polypeptide(L)'
;FYAGAHTFEDQVQIYKCLSQRYAHLNNELKGLHILAVQGGSLPGLVTRTAAIQTLADLKGLRLRAPSELMPVLRDLGADPVNMPMSEVYSAMAKGVIDGVAAPPDALRSLHLADVAKFYTALAIPRGAYPSRAIRNQALQALPQELREVITGSAPVWEAALAREVLGAQQAGRNYAAERGMQWNEIPQREQEAFDRAYNTAAQAQARGLEEHGVPGDQIFHSAQAWISAGRRVGAVDCSGPG
;
A
#
# COMPACT_ATOMS: atom_id res chain seq x y z
N PHE A 1 2.36 6.54 2.10
CA PHE A 1 3.37 7.46 2.62
C PHE A 1 4.79 6.91 2.77
N TYR A 2 5.08 5.63 2.46
CA TYR A 2 6.33 5.04 2.92
C TYR A 2 7.12 4.38 1.79
N ALA A 3 7.68 5.16 0.89
CA ALA A 3 8.62 4.61 -0.06
C ALA A 3 9.77 3.95 0.70
N GLY A 4 9.93 2.64 0.48
CA GLY A 4 10.98 1.87 1.12
C GLY A 4 10.55 0.90 2.21
N ALA A 5 9.31 0.89 2.66
CA ALA A 5 8.74 -0.20 3.45
C ALA A 5 8.30 -1.32 2.52
N HIS A 6 9.21 -2.25 2.21
CA HIS A 6 8.96 -3.30 1.22
C HIS A 6 8.35 -4.56 1.82
N THR A 7 8.52 -4.78 3.12
CA THR A 7 7.98 -5.96 3.81
C THR A 7 6.64 -5.63 4.48
N PHE A 8 5.84 -6.66 4.68
CA PHE A 8 4.59 -6.56 5.43
C PHE A 8 4.85 -6.10 6.87
N GLU A 9 5.85 -6.68 7.49
CA GLU A 9 6.26 -6.41 8.87
C GLU A 9 6.68 -4.96 9.06
N ASP A 10 7.49 -4.41 8.15
CA ASP A 10 7.92 -3.01 8.20
C ASP A 10 6.73 -2.05 8.07
N GLN A 11 5.79 -2.32 7.16
CA GLN A 11 4.60 -1.51 7.00
C GLN A 11 3.78 -1.45 8.30
N VAL A 12 3.54 -2.62 8.92
CA VAL A 12 2.81 -2.74 10.19
C VAL A 12 3.55 -2.04 11.31
N GLN A 13 4.87 -2.24 11.41
CA GLN A 13 5.67 -1.65 12.46
C GLN A 13 5.74 -0.13 12.35
N ILE A 14 5.92 0.43 11.15
CA ILE A 14 5.88 1.89 10.93
C ILE A 14 4.53 2.47 11.36
N TYR A 15 3.42 1.83 10.98
CA TYR A 15 2.11 2.27 11.42
C TYR A 15 2.00 2.30 12.94
N LYS A 16 2.47 1.25 13.63
CA LYS A 16 2.46 1.18 15.10
C LYS A 16 3.33 2.29 15.72
N CYS A 17 4.53 2.50 15.21
CA CYS A 17 5.43 3.56 15.67
C CYS A 17 4.78 4.95 15.52
N LEU A 18 4.19 5.22 14.36
CA LEU A 18 3.50 6.48 14.10
C LEU A 18 2.29 6.67 15.03
N SER A 19 1.48 5.63 15.22
CA SER A 19 0.29 5.66 16.08
C SER A 19 0.65 5.88 17.57
N GLN A 20 1.79 5.38 18.02
CA GLN A 20 2.29 5.60 19.38
C GLN A 20 2.80 7.03 19.56
N ARG A 21 3.47 7.58 18.56
CA ARG A 21 4.10 8.90 18.66
C ARG A 21 3.15 10.06 18.37
N TYR A 22 2.20 9.87 17.45
CA TYR A 22 1.33 10.93 16.97
C TYR A 22 -0.14 10.62 17.27
N ALA A 23 -0.69 11.29 18.27
CA ALA A 23 -2.08 11.11 18.69
C ALA A 23 -3.10 11.40 17.57
N HIS A 24 -2.73 12.23 16.58
CA HIS A 24 -3.57 12.58 15.44
C HIS A 24 -4.02 11.35 14.64
N LEU A 25 -3.15 10.33 14.48
CA LEU A 25 -3.52 9.10 13.77
C LEU A 25 -4.60 8.29 14.49
N ASN A 26 -4.73 8.49 15.80
CA ASN A 26 -5.71 7.79 16.62
C ASN A 26 -7.05 8.56 16.75
N ASN A 27 -7.07 9.85 16.39
CA ASN A 27 -8.27 10.69 16.55
C ASN A 27 -9.45 10.20 15.69
N GLU A 28 -9.18 9.71 14.48
CA GLU A 28 -10.20 9.13 13.61
C GLU A 28 -10.73 7.78 14.11
N LEU A 29 -9.97 7.13 15.00
CA LEU A 29 -10.28 5.82 15.58
C LEU A 29 -10.90 5.93 16.98
N LYS A 30 -11.32 7.14 17.38
CA LYS A 30 -11.95 7.37 18.67
C LYS A 30 -13.13 6.43 18.89
N GLY A 31 -13.17 5.78 20.07
CA GLY A 31 -14.21 4.82 20.41
C GLY A 31 -14.00 3.40 19.87
N LEU A 32 -12.91 3.17 19.15
CA LEU A 32 -12.51 1.85 18.65
C LEU A 32 -11.26 1.34 19.37
N HIS A 33 -11.24 0.04 19.64
CA HIS A 33 -10.05 -0.70 20.02
C HIS A 33 -9.55 -1.48 18.79
N ILE A 34 -8.32 -1.24 18.38
CA ILE A 34 -7.71 -1.88 17.22
C ILE A 34 -7.19 -3.26 17.62
N LEU A 35 -7.69 -4.30 16.94
CA LEU A 35 -7.35 -5.69 17.20
C LEU A 35 -6.26 -6.20 16.24
N ALA A 36 -6.16 -5.62 15.05
CA ALA A 36 -5.11 -5.98 14.11
C ALA A 36 -4.83 -4.86 13.11
N VAL A 37 -3.55 -4.72 12.79
CA VAL A 37 -3.04 -3.86 11.73
C VAL A 37 -2.61 -4.74 10.56
N GLN A 38 -2.94 -4.32 9.34
CA GLN A 38 -2.64 -5.06 8.12
C GLN A 38 -1.77 -4.21 7.19
N GLY A 39 -0.64 -4.78 6.76
CA GLY A 39 0.09 -4.34 5.59
C GLY A 39 -0.47 -4.98 4.32
N GLY A 40 0.24 -4.88 3.22
CA GLY A 40 -0.17 -5.50 1.97
C GLY A 40 0.96 -5.67 0.96
N SER A 41 0.70 -6.48 -0.06
CA SER A 41 1.60 -6.61 -1.20
C SER A 41 1.76 -5.27 -1.89
N LEU A 42 2.98 -4.90 -2.25
CA LEU A 42 3.24 -3.68 -2.99
C LEU A 42 2.56 -3.77 -4.37
N PRO A 43 1.77 -2.76 -4.76
CA PRO A 43 1.21 -2.72 -6.10
C PRO A 43 2.32 -2.58 -7.15
N GLY A 44 2.06 -3.18 -8.31
CA GLY A 44 2.74 -2.88 -9.56
C GLY A 44 1.76 -2.26 -10.55
N LEU A 45 2.13 -2.27 -11.83
CA LEU A 45 1.28 -1.79 -12.91
C LEU A 45 0.79 -2.97 -13.73
N VAL A 46 -0.53 -3.11 -13.82
CA VAL A 46 -1.22 -4.08 -14.67
C VAL A 46 -1.63 -3.36 -15.94
N THR A 47 -1.17 -3.79 -17.11
CA THR A 47 -1.46 -3.11 -18.38
C THR A 47 -2.01 -4.06 -19.44
N ARG A 48 -2.91 -3.53 -20.29
CA ARG A 48 -3.59 -4.31 -21.34
C ARG A 48 -2.64 -4.73 -22.47
N THR A 49 -1.92 -3.80 -23.02
CA THR A 49 -1.15 -3.98 -24.27
C THR A 49 0.25 -3.41 -24.24
N ALA A 50 0.55 -2.53 -23.30
CA ALA A 50 1.84 -1.87 -23.18
C ALA A 50 2.72 -2.61 -22.16
N ALA A 51 3.89 -3.11 -22.60
CA ALA A 51 4.94 -3.53 -21.70
C ALA A 51 5.67 -2.29 -21.16
N ILE A 52 5.77 -2.16 -19.83
CA ILE A 52 6.50 -1.06 -19.19
C ILE A 52 7.85 -1.61 -18.76
N GLN A 53 8.93 -1.09 -19.33
CA GLN A 53 10.31 -1.45 -19.01
C GLN A 53 11.06 -0.28 -18.37
N THR A 54 10.64 0.95 -18.64
CA THR A 54 11.17 2.18 -18.09
C THR A 54 10.05 3.12 -17.68
N LEU A 55 10.33 4.13 -16.87
CA LEU A 55 9.32 5.15 -16.49
C LEU A 55 8.87 5.98 -17.70
N ALA A 56 9.68 6.07 -18.75
CA ALA A 56 9.30 6.78 -19.98
C ALA A 56 8.14 6.09 -20.72
N ASP A 57 7.98 4.78 -20.56
CA ASP A 57 6.89 4.02 -21.16
C ASP A 57 5.51 4.32 -20.55
N LEU A 58 5.47 5.05 -19.44
CA LEU A 58 4.23 5.53 -18.82
C LEU A 58 3.57 6.66 -19.61
N LYS A 59 4.33 7.34 -20.47
CA LYS A 59 3.87 8.54 -21.14
C LYS A 59 2.63 8.27 -22.00
N GLY A 60 1.57 9.03 -21.69
CA GLY A 60 0.30 8.97 -22.41
C GLY A 60 -0.58 7.79 -22.06
N LEU A 61 -0.15 6.85 -21.20
CA LEU A 61 -0.99 5.76 -20.73
C LEU A 61 -2.04 6.26 -19.75
N ARG A 62 -3.28 5.87 -19.99
CA ARG A 62 -4.40 6.16 -19.09
C ARG A 62 -4.46 5.08 -18.01
N LEU A 63 -4.00 5.43 -16.81
CA LEU A 63 -3.82 4.50 -15.71
C LEU A 63 -4.77 4.81 -14.55
N ARG A 64 -5.54 3.80 -14.14
CA ARG A 64 -6.28 3.91 -12.88
C ARG A 64 -5.31 3.85 -11.70
N ALA A 65 -5.40 4.85 -10.84
CA ALA A 65 -4.61 4.92 -9.62
C ALA A 65 -5.43 5.51 -8.47
N PRO A 66 -5.06 5.24 -7.20
CA PRO A 66 -5.61 5.95 -6.06
C PRO A 66 -5.13 7.42 -6.06
N SER A 67 -5.87 8.28 -5.39
CA SER A 67 -5.68 9.74 -5.46
C SER A 67 -4.28 10.19 -5.10
N GLU A 68 -3.65 9.55 -4.11
CA GLU A 68 -2.30 9.86 -3.64
C GLU A 68 -1.19 9.55 -4.66
N LEU A 69 -1.44 8.61 -5.57
CA LEU A 69 -0.50 8.23 -6.61
C LEU A 69 -0.64 9.07 -7.90
N MET A 70 -1.81 9.71 -8.10
CA MET A 70 -2.10 10.44 -9.33
C MET A 70 -1.08 11.57 -9.63
N PRO A 71 -0.63 12.40 -8.68
CA PRO A 71 0.38 13.42 -8.95
C PRO A 71 1.67 12.81 -9.51
N VAL A 72 2.15 11.73 -8.87
CA VAL A 72 3.38 11.04 -9.29
C VAL A 72 3.28 10.52 -10.72
N LEU A 73 2.19 9.84 -11.05
CA LEU A 73 1.99 9.30 -12.40
C LEU A 73 1.86 10.42 -13.46
N ARG A 74 1.23 11.54 -13.08
CA ARG A 74 1.12 12.70 -13.98
C ARG A 74 2.47 13.33 -14.26
N ASP A 75 3.32 13.48 -13.24
CA ASP A 75 4.67 14.02 -13.39
C ASP A 75 5.57 13.10 -14.24
N LEU A 76 5.29 11.78 -14.22
CA LEU A 76 5.92 10.80 -15.10
C LEU A 76 5.29 10.73 -16.51
N GLY A 77 4.32 11.60 -16.81
CA GLY A 77 3.72 11.76 -18.15
C GLY A 77 2.54 10.85 -18.44
N ALA A 78 2.04 10.07 -17.48
CA ALA A 78 0.80 9.31 -17.64
C ALA A 78 -0.45 10.20 -17.54
N ASP A 79 -1.60 9.65 -17.94
CA ASP A 79 -2.95 10.22 -17.73
C ASP A 79 -3.67 9.44 -16.60
N PRO A 80 -3.40 9.76 -15.32
CA PRO A 80 -4.00 9.02 -14.22
C PRO A 80 -5.46 9.41 -14.01
N VAL A 81 -6.30 8.39 -13.80
CA VAL A 81 -7.72 8.53 -13.49
C VAL A 81 -8.07 7.81 -12.19
N ASN A 82 -9.01 8.36 -11.44
CA ASN A 82 -9.57 7.70 -10.26
C ASN A 82 -10.95 7.14 -10.59
N MET A 83 -11.17 5.87 -10.24
CA MET A 83 -12.46 5.19 -10.34
C MET A 83 -12.55 4.06 -9.32
N PRO A 84 -13.75 3.59 -8.94
CA PRO A 84 -13.93 2.43 -8.09
C PRO A 84 -13.26 1.18 -8.67
N MET A 85 -12.64 0.36 -7.82
CA MET A 85 -12.01 -0.90 -8.27
C MET A 85 -12.98 -1.87 -8.93
N SER A 86 -14.25 -1.83 -8.56
CA SER A 86 -15.33 -2.62 -9.18
C SER A 86 -15.56 -2.33 -10.66
N GLU A 87 -15.15 -1.15 -11.14
CA GLU A 87 -15.32 -0.72 -12.53
C GLU A 87 -14.08 -1.02 -13.39
N VAL A 88 -12.94 -1.30 -12.75
CA VAL A 88 -11.63 -1.42 -13.43
C VAL A 88 -11.61 -2.53 -14.47
N TYR A 89 -12.14 -3.71 -14.14
CA TYR A 89 -12.21 -4.83 -15.09
C TYR A 89 -12.92 -4.41 -16.40
N SER A 90 -14.12 -3.84 -16.27
CA SER A 90 -14.91 -3.41 -17.44
C SER A 90 -14.24 -2.28 -18.21
N ALA A 91 -13.62 -1.33 -17.51
CA ALA A 91 -12.91 -0.21 -18.13
C ALA A 91 -11.68 -0.69 -18.91
N MET A 92 -10.92 -1.64 -18.36
CA MET A 92 -9.80 -2.28 -19.05
C MET A 92 -10.30 -3.11 -20.24
N ALA A 93 -11.30 -3.96 -20.07
CA ALA A 93 -11.83 -4.80 -21.16
C ALA A 93 -12.29 -3.96 -22.37
N LYS A 94 -12.91 -2.80 -22.12
CA LYS A 94 -13.40 -1.88 -23.17
C LYS A 94 -12.31 -0.93 -23.70
N GLY A 95 -11.12 -0.90 -23.12
CA GLY A 95 -10.06 0.03 -23.50
C GLY A 95 -10.29 1.48 -23.08
N VAL A 96 -11.13 1.72 -22.07
CA VAL A 96 -11.33 3.04 -21.48
C VAL A 96 -10.09 3.48 -20.69
N ILE A 97 -9.41 2.52 -20.06
CA ILE A 97 -8.11 2.69 -19.43
C ILE A 97 -7.11 1.67 -19.99
N ASP A 98 -5.84 2.03 -20.01
CA ASP A 98 -4.75 1.18 -20.49
C ASP A 98 -4.22 0.25 -19.39
N GLY A 99 -4.44 0.61 -18.13
CA GLY A 99 -3.96 -0.18 -17.00
C GLY A 99 -4.40 0.35 -15.65
N VAL A 100 -3.90 -0.31 -14.60
CA VAL A 100 -4.22 -0.01 -13.21
C VAL A 100 -3.02 -0.28 -12.29
N ALA A 101 -2.82 0.56 -11.29
CA ALA A 101 -1.94 0.27 -10.17
C ALA A 101 -2.65 -0.71 -9.23
N ALA A 102 -2.16 -1.95 -9.16
CA ALA A 102 -2.78 -3.01 -8.36
C ALA A 102 -1.75 -4.04 -7.88
N PRO A 103 -1.94 -4.64 -6.69
CA PRO A 103 -1.09 -5.71 -6.20
C PRO A 103 -1.37 -7.04 -6.94
N PRO A 104 -0.45 -8.02 -6.86
CA PRO A 104 -0.58 -9.28 -7.61
C PRO A 104 -1.84 -10.10 -7.27
N ASP A 105 -2.37 -10.02 -6.05
CA ASP A 105 -3.60 -10.70 -5.66
C ASP A 105 -4.84 -10.25 -6.48
N ALA A 106 -4.84 -8.98 -6.93
CA ALA A 106 -5.89 -8.44 -7.79
C ALA A 106 -5.95 -9.10 -9.18
N LEU A 107 -4.87 -9.70 -9.64
CA LEU A 107 -4.84 -10.43 -10.91
C LEU A 107 -5.86 -11.56 -10.92
N ARG A 108 -6.02 -12.25 -9.78
CA ARG A 108 -7.02 -13.30 -9.58
C ARG A 108 -8.32 -12.76 -9.02
N SER A 109 -8.28 -12.05 -7.90
CA SER A 109 -9.48 -11.65 -7.14
C SER A 109 -10.40 -10.69 -7.90
N LEU A 110 -9.84 -9.90 -8.82
CA LEU A 110 -10.56 -8.96 -9.69
C LEU A 110 -10.49 -9.37 -11.17
N HIS A 111 -10.03 -10.58 -11.45
CA HIS A 111 -9.90 -11.12 -12.81
C HIS A 111 -9.08 -10.24 -13.78
N LEU A 112 -8.15 -9.43 -13.26
CA LEU A 112 -7.41 -8.49 -14.11
C LEU A 112 -6.52 -9.20 -15.13
N ALA A 113 -6.04 -10.42 -14.83
CA ALA A 113 -5.26 -11.20 -15.77
C ALA A 113 -6.06 -11.71 -16.99
N ASP A 114 -7.40 -11.64 -16.95
CA ASP A 114 -8.24 -12.03 -18.10
C ASP A 114 -8.31 -10.90 -19.15
N VAL A 115 -8.01 -9.65 -18.77
CA VAL A 115 -8.13 -8.46 -19.63
C VAL A 115 -6.82 -7.70 -19.80
N ALA A 116 -5.74 -8.16 -19.19
CA ALA A 116 -4.40 -7.55 -19.24
C ALA A 116 -3.35 -8.58 -19.73
N LYS A 117 -2.29 -8.08 -20.35
CA LYS A 117 -1.21 -8.92 -20.87
C LYS A 117 0.11 -8.77 -20.11
N PHE A 118 0.26 -7.69 -19.36
CA PHE A 118 1.53 -7.36 -18.69
C PHE A 118 1.30 -7.01 -17.25
N TYR A 119 2.21 -7.45 -16.39
CA TYR A 119 2.41 -6.97 -15.03
C TYR A 119 3.83 -6.43 -14.91
N THR A 120 3.98 -5.17 -14.53
CA THR A 120 5.28 -4.58 -14.23
C THR A 120 5.45 -4.47 -12.73
N ALA A 121 6.48 -5.12 -12.22
CA ALA A 121 6.81 -5.17 -10.80
C ALA A 121 7.45 -3.85 -10.32
N LEU A 122 6.76 -2.75 -10.52
CA LEU A 122 7.08 -1.47 -9.90
C LEU A 122 6.58 -1.52 -8.46
N ALA A 123 7.49 -1.50 -7.50
CA ALA A 123 7.14 -1.56 -6.08
C ALA A 123 6.55 -0.21 -5.62
N ILE A 124 5.27 0.00 -5.90
CA ILE A 124 4.56 1.23 -5.51
C ILE A 124 4.38 1.23 -4.00
N PRO A 125 4.82 2.30 -3.30
CA PRO A 125 4.73 2.37 -1.85
C PRO A 125 3.31 2.22 -1.32
N ARG A 126 3.20 1.50 -0.22
CA ARG A 126 1.93 1.23 0.45
C ARG A 126 2.14 1.29 1.98
N GLY A 127 1.15 1.84 2.70
CA GLY A 127 1.11 1.80 4.16
C GLY A 127 0.29 0.64 4.71
N ALA A 128 0.36 0.46 6.03
CA ALA A 128 -0.53 -0.40 6.78
C ALA A 128 -1.74 0.38 7.31
N TYR A 129 -2.78 -0.33 7.69
CA TYR A 129 -4.02 0.25 8.22
C TYR A 129 -4.67 -0.68 9.25
N PRO A 130 -5.51 -0.16 10.17
CA PRO A 130 -6.31 -0.98 11.06
C PRO A 130 -7.30 -1.81 10.26
N SER A 131 -7.21 -3.13 10.34
CA SER A 131 -8.05 -4.04 9.56
C SER A 131 -9.13 -4.73 10.41
N ARG A 132 -8.92 -4.78 11.71
CA ARG A 132 -9.87 -5.32 12.67
C ARG A 132 -9.98 -4.39 13.86
N ALA A 133 -11.20 -4.06 14.25
CA ALA A 133 -11.49 -3.21 15.38
C ALA A 133 -12.80 -3.61 16.06
N ILE A 134 -12.91 -3.32 17.33
CA ILE A 134 -14.13 -3.47 18.12
C ILE A 134 -14.46 -2.14 18.80
N ARG A 135 -15.74 -1.80 18.95
CA ARG A 135 -16.13 -0.62 19.74
C ARG A 135 -15.69 -0.79 21.19
N ASN A 136 -15.06 0.25 21.77
CA ASN A 136 -14.62 0.22 23.16
C ASN A 136 -15.77 -0.15 24.12
N GLN A 137 -16.96 0.41 23.91
CA GLN A 137 -18.14 0.08 24.72
C GLN A 137 -18.50 -1.42 24.64
N ALA A 138 -18.47 -2.01 23.45
CA ALA A 138 -18.76 -3.43 23.27
C ALA A 138 -17.68 -4.31 23.94
N LEU A 139 -16.41 -3.93 23.79
CA LEU A 139 -15.30 -4.63 24.46
C LEU A 139 -15.43 -4.58 25.98
N GLN A 140 -15.75 -3.41 26.53
CA GLN A 140 -15.91 -3.22 27.99
C GLN A 140 -17.13 -3.93 28.57
N ALA A 141 -18.16 -4.17 27.77
CA ALA A 141 -19.35 -4.93 28.19
C ALA A 141 -19.08 -6.44 28.34
N LEU A 142 -17.95 -6.93 27.81
CA LEU A 142 -17.57 -8.34 27.94
C LEU A 142 -17.00 -8.64 29.35
N PRO A 143 -17.17 -9.88 29.84
CA PRO A 143 -16.43 -10.37 31.00
C PRO A 143 -14.92 -10.18 30.81
N GLN A 144 -14.18 -9.97 31.90
CA GLN A 144 -12.73 -9.70 31.85
C GLN A 144 -11.95 -10.76 31.07
N GLU A 145 -12.23 -12.03 31.32
CA GLU A 145 -11.57 -13.15 30.64
C GLU A 145 -11.73 -13.10 29.11
N LEU A 146 -12.92 -12.75 28.62
CA LEU A 146 -13.17 -12.61 27.19
C LEU A 146 -12.48 -11.38 26.61
N ARG A 147 -12.41 -10.28 27.35
CA ARG A 147 -11.64 -9.10 26.93
C ARG A 147 -10.17 -9.42 26.75
N GLU A 148 -9.58 -10.13 27.70
CA GLU A 148 -8.17 -10.52 27.65
C GLU A 148 -7.90 -11.44 26.48
N VAL A 149 -8.76 -12.42 26.19
CA VAL A 149 -8.65 -13.29 25.01
C VAL A 149 -8.72 -12.47 23.72
N ILE A 150 -9.69 -11.57 23.60
CA ILE A 150 -9.86 -10.76 22.39
C ILE A 150 -8.67 -9.80 22.18
N THR A 151 -8.26 -9.08 23.22
CA THR A 151 -7.13 -8.15 23.10
C THR A 151 -5.80 -8.87 22.92
N GLY A 152 -5.62 -10.02 23.57
CA GLY A 152 -4.44 -10.88 23.40
C GLY A 152 -4.38 -11.57 22.04
N SER A 153 -5.46 -11.62 21.27
CA SER A 153 -5.49 -12.24 19.94
C SER A 153 -4.84 -11.39 18.84
N ALA A 154 -4.48 -10.14 19.10
CA ALA A 154 -3.93 -9.22 18.09
C ALA A 154 -2.74 -9.80 17.31
N PRO A 155 -1.70 -10.39 17.94
CA PRO A 155 -0.58 -11.00 17.18
C PRO A 155 -1.01 -12.18 16.31
N VAL A 156 -2.01 -12.95 16.75
CA VAL A 156 -2.56 -14.07 15.98
C VAL A 156 -3.25 -13.58 14.72
N TRP A 157 -4.05 -12.51 14.85
CA TRP A 157 -4.70 -11.85 13.70
C TRP A 157 -3.68 -11.31 12.71
N GLU A 158 -2.69 -10.57 13.17
CA GLU A 158 -1.66 -9.97 12.30
C GLU A 158 -0.87 -11.04 11.55
N ALA A 159 -0.45 -12.11 12.24
CA ALA A 159 0.25 -13.21 11.61
C ALA A 159 -0.62 -13.98 10.59
N ALA A 160 -1.91 -14.15 10.87
CA ALA A 160 -2.85 -14.78 9.94
C ALA A 160 -3.05 -13.89 8.69
N LEU A 161 -3.25 -12.57 8.86
CA LEU A 161 -3.39 -11.62 7.76
C LEU A 161 -2.14 -11.59 6.87
N ALA A 162 -0.94 -11.62 7.47
CA ALA A 162 0.31 -11.68 6.70
C ALA A 162 0.36 -12.93 5.82
N ARG A 163 0.05 -14.11 6.38
CA ARG A 163 0.02 -15.36 5.61
C ARG A 163 -1.01 -15.33 4.47
N GLU A 164 -2.21 -14.81 4.74
CA GLU A 164 -3.28 -14.70 3.73
C GLU A 164 -2.88 -13.77 2.59
N VAL A 165 -2.30 -12.62 2.89
CA VAL A 165 -1.83 -11.68 1.85
C VAL A 165 -0.74 -12.30 0.99
N LEU A 166 0.24 -12.98 1.59
CA LEU A 166 1.30 -13.66 0.85
C LEU A 166 0.75 -14.82 0.00
N GLY A 167 -0.18 -15.61 0.56
CA GLY A 167 -0.87 -16.67 -0.17
C GLY A 167 -1.68 -16.15 -1.35
N ALA A 168 -2.43 -15.07 -1.16
CA ALA A 168 -3.21 -14.42 -2.21
C ALA A 168 -2.33 -13.84 -3.32
N GLN A 169 -1.18 -13.23 -2.96
CA GLN A 169 -0.18 -12.76 -3.92
C GLN A 169 0.35 -13.90 -4.80
N GLN A 170 0.72 -15.02 -4.19
CA GLN A 170 1.21 -16.18 -4.94
C GLN A 170 0.11 -16.77 -5.84
N ALA A 171 -1.10 -16.88 -5.33
CA ALA A 171 -2.24 -17.35 -6.11
C ALA A 171 -2.55 -16.42 -7.31
N GLY A 172 -2.41 -15.10 -7.12
CA GLY A 172 -2.55 -14.12 -8.20
C GLY A 172 -1.48 -14.27 -9.29
N ARG A 173 -0.21 -14.48 -8.88
CA ARG A 173 0.89 -14.76 -9.83
C ARG A 173 0.67 -16.04 -10.64
N ASN A 174 0.27 -17.12 -9.98
CA ASN A 174 -0.01 -18.39 -10.64
C ASN A 174 -1.17 -18.24 -11.65
N TYR A 175 -2.25 -17.59 -11.24
CA TYR A 175 -3.40 -17.29 -12.10
C TYR A 175 -3.02 -16.47 -13.34
N ALA A 176 -2.15 -15.48 -13.19
CA ALA A 176 -1.64 -14.67 -14.29
C ALA A 176 -0.76 -15.49 -15.24
N ALA A 177 0.12 -16.35 -14.71
CA ALA A 177 0.96 -17.21 -15.51
C ALA A 177 0.15 -18.21 -16.35
N GLU A 178 -0.91 -18.83 -15.80
CA GLU A 178 -1.82 -19.71 -16.53
C GLU A 178 -2.52 -19.03 -17.72
N ARG A 179 -2.64 -17.68 -17.67
CA ARG A 179 -3.23 -16.86 -18.74
C ARG A 179 -2.21 -16.26 -19.69
N GLY A 180 -0.95 -16.64 -19.55
CA GLY A 180 0.14 -16.16 -20.40
C GLY A 180 0.49 -14.69 -20.19
N MET A 181 0.14 -14.11 -19.02
CA MET A 181 0.54 -12.75 -18.68
C MET A 181 2.07 -12.67 -18.57
N GLN A 182 2.65 -11.66 -19.18
CA GLN A 182 4.07 -11.39 -19.08
C GLN A 182 4.38 -10.60 -17.82
N TRP A 183 5.35 -11.10 -17.04
CA TRP A 183 5.84 -10.46 -15.84
C TRP A 183 7.15 -9.71 -16.14
N ASN A 184 7.14 -8.39 -15.96
CA ASN A 184 8.28 -7.54 -16.22
C ASN A 184 8.84 -7.02 -14.90
N GLU A 185 10.14 -7.17 -14.69
CA GLU A 185 10.87 -6.49 -13.62
C GLU A 185 11.35 -5.14 -14.14
N ILE A 186 11.20 -4.09 -13.33
CA ILE A 186 11.73 -2.78 -13.67
C ILE A 186 13.20 -2.68 -13.22
N PRO A 187 14.11 -2.06 -14.00
CA PRO A 187 15.49 -1.85 -13.57
C PRO A 187 15.56 -1.05 -12.27
N GLN A 188 16.53 -1.37 -11.40
CA GLN A 188 16.67 -0.72 -10.09
C GLN A 188 16.76 0.81 -10.20
N ARG A 189 17.46 1.34 -11.20
CA ARG A 189 17.54 2.80 -11.44
C ARG A 189 16.19 3.45 -11.68
N GLU A 190 15.27 2.75 -12.34
CA GLU A 190 13.92 3.23 -12.62
C GLU A 190 13.07 3.18 -11.34
N GLN A 191 13.20 2.11 -10.53
CA GLN A 191 12.56 2.03 -9.23
C GLN A 191 13.03 3.17 -8.32
N GLU A 192 14.33 3.44 -8.25
CA GLU A 192 14.89 4.54 -7.46
C GLU A 192 14.40 5.91 -7.95
N ALA A 193 14.26 6.08 -9.26
CA ALA A 193 13.70 7.31 -9.84
C ALA A 193 12.22 7.47 -9.48
N PHE A 194 11.45 6.40 -9.53
CA PHE A 194 10.06 6.38 -9.07
C PHE A 194 9.94 6.71 -7.58
N ASP A 195 10.76 6.08 -6.74
CA ASP A 195 10.76 6.31 -5.29
C ASP A 195 11.06 7.78 -4.95
N ARG A 196 11.99 8.42 -5.68
CA ARG A 196 12.27 9.86 -5.51
C ARG A 196 11.07 10.72 -5.88
N ALA A 197 10.43 10.46 -7.02
CA ALA A 197 9.24 11.19 -7.45
C ALA A 197 8.08 10.99 -6.45
N TYR A 198 7.88 9.75 -6.01
CA TYR A 198 6.86 9.42 -5.01
C TYR A 198 7.12 10.14 -3.68
N ASN A 199 8.34 10.10 -3.15
CA ASN A 199 8.69 10.76 -1.89
C ASN A 199 8.50 12.26 -1.95
N THR A 200 8.84 12.90 -3.07
CA THR A 200 8.61 14.34 -3.28
C THR A 200 7.11 14.67 -3.22
N ALA A 201 6.28 13.92 -3.92
CA ALA A 201 4.84 14.12 -3.90
C ALA A 201 4.22 13.79 -2.53
N ALA A 202 4.66 12.70 -1.88
CA ALA A 202 4.20 12.31 -0.55
C ALA A 202 4.55 13.35 0.52
N GLN A 203 5.74 13.94 0.46
CA GLN A 203 6.13 15.01 1.37
C GLN A 203 5.29 16.28 1.14
N ALA A 204 5.03 16.65 -0.11
CA ALA A 204 4.17 17.78 -0.42
C ALA A 204 2.74 17.58 0.12
N GLN A 205 2.18 16.38 -0.04
CA GLN A 205 0.88 16.03 0.53
C GLN A 205 0.91 16.06 2.06
N ALA A 206 1.98 15.55 2.68
CA ALA A 206 2.14 15.58 4.14
C ALA A 206 2.15 17.01 4.68
N ARG A 207 2.86 17.93 4.04
CA ARG A 207 2.86 19.38 4.39
C ARG A 207 1.46 19.99 4.27
N GLY A 208 0.68 19.62 3.27
CA GLY A 208 -0.70 20.08 3.12
C GLY A 208 -1.60 19.73 4.30
N LEU A 209 -1.30 18.67 5.07
CA LEU A 209 -2.06 18.32 6.27
C LEU A 209 -1.86 19.32 7.43
N GLU A 210 -0.82 20.15 7.40
CA GLU A 210 -0.55 21.15 8.43
C GLU A 210 -1.65 22.23 8.47
N GLU A 211 -2.28 22.54 7.33
CA GLU A 211 -3.43 23.43 7.25
C GLU A 211 -4.64 22.90 8.05
N HIS A 212 -4.66 21.60 8.33
CA HIS A 212 -5.67 20.91 9.14
C HIS A 212 -5.18 20.61 10.56
N GLY A 213 -4.07 21.19 11.00
CA GLY A 213 -3.51 21.00 12.34
C GLY A 213 -2.83 19.65 12.57
N VAL A 214 -2.53 18.90 11.48
CA VAL A 214 -1.77 17.65 11.56
C VAL A 214 -0.30 17.94 11.21
N PRO A 215 0.68 17.56 12.06
CA PRO A 215 2.11 17.80 11.79
C PRO A 215 2.64 16.83 10.71
N GLY A 216 2.12 16.99 9.50
CA GLY A 216 2.31 16.03 8.41
C GLY A 216 3.76 15.87 7.97
N ASP A 217 4.51 16.96 7.84
CA ASP A 217 5.94 16.91 7.45
C ASP A 217 6.77 16.17 8.52
N GLN A 218 6.48 16.42 9.81
CA GLN A 218 7.15 15.72 10.90
C GLN A 218 6.84 14.21 10.91
N ILE A 219 5.57 13.85 10.67
CA ILE A 219 5.13 12.44 10.54
C ILE A 219 5.86 11.76 9.38
N PHE A 220 5.94 12.44 8.23
CA PHE A 220 6.64 11.94 7.05
C PHE A 220 8.13 11.69 7.34
N HIS A 221 8.82 12.66 7.93
CA HIS A 221 10.25 12.53 8.26
C HIS A 221 10.52 11.43 9.29
N SER A 222 9.66 11.26 10.29
CA SER A 222 9.78 10.17 11.26
C SER A 222 9.66 8.80 10.58
N ALA A 223 8.68 8.63 9.70
CA ALA A 223 8.53 7.40 8.94
C ALA A 223 9.76 7.10 8.08
N GLN A 224 10.28 8.10 7.35
CA GLN A 224 11.48 7.94 6.52
C GLN A 224 12.74 7.62 7.35
N ALA A 225 12.89 8.23 8.52
CA ALA A 225 14.01 7.96 9.43
C ALA A 225 13.97 6.50 9.93
N TRP A 226 12.81 6.00 10.35
CA TRP A 226 12.67 4.60 10.78
C TRP A 226 12.88 3.60 9.65
N ILE A 227 12.37 3.85 8.45
CA ILE A 227 12.64 3.02 7.26
C ILE A 227 14.14 2.95 6.99
N SER A 228 14.82 4.10 7.01
CA SER A 228 16.25 4.18 6.76
C SER A 228 17.08 3.49 7.85
N ALA A 229 16.65 3.56 9.10
CA ALA A 229 17.25 2.84 10.22
C ALA A 229 17.01 1.33 10.10
N GLY A 230 15.76 0.90 9.82
CA GLY A 230 15.38 -0.49 9.65
C GLY A 230 16.15 -1.20 8.55
N ARG A 231 16.40 -0.54 7.42
CA ARG A 231 17.23 -1.08 6.32
C ARG A 231 18.67 -1.42 6.77
N ARG A 232 19.21 -0.71 7.77
CA ARG A 232 20.58 -0.98 8.28
C ARG A 232 20.65 -2.13 9.26
N VAL A 233 19.57 -2.37 9.99
CA VAL A 233 19.53 -3.40 11.07
C VAL A 233 18.61 -4.58 10.74
N GLY A 234 17.95 -4.56 9.58
CA GLY A 234 17.08 -5.64 9.10
C GLY A 234 15.66 -5.64 9.65
N ALA A 235 15.28 -4.67 10.48
CA ALA A 235 13.91 -4.49 10.97
C ALA A 235 13.64 -3.05 11.39
N VAL A 236 12.42 -2.57 11.21
CA VAL A 236 11.98 -1.26 11.70
C VAL A 236 11.78 -1.32 13.21
N ASP A 237 12.39 -0.36 13.93
CA ASP A 237 12.25 -0.18 15.37
C ASP A 237 11.85 1.27 15.68
N CYS A 238 10.90 1.45 16.63
CA CYS A 238 10.43 2.75 17.06
C CYS A 238 11.40 3.51 17.97
N SER A 239 12.46 2.86 18.48
CA SER A 239 13.42 3.46 19.41
C SER A 239 14.48 4.33 18.73
N GLY A 240 14.55 4.36 17.41
CA GLY A 240 15.44 5.25 16.66
C GLY A 240 15.01 6.73 16.68
N PRO A 241 15.94 7.66 16.35
CA PRO A 241 15.62 9.08 16.23
C PRO A 241 14.58 9.28 15.12
N GLY A 242 13.39 9.63 15.51
CA GLY A 242 12.35 10.14 14.62
C GLY A 242 12.29 11.64 14.70
#